data_efacd0084438735f7c7277a053515c79
#
_entry.id   efacd0084438735f7c7277a053515c79
#
_cell.length_a   1.000
_cell.length_b   1.000
_cell.length_c   1.000
_cell.angle_alpha   90.00
_cell.angle_beta   90.00
_cell.angle_gamma   90.00
#
_symmetry.space_group_name_H-M   'P 1'
#
loop_
_entity.id
_entity.type
_entity.pdbx_description
1 polymer ?
#
loop_
_entity_poly.entity_id
_entity_poly.type
_entity_poly.pdbx_seq_one_letter_code
_entity_poly.pdbx_strand_id
1 'polypeptide(L)'
;MLKQIKNFTLHVIAGANIVTIVLMLLVGYSDRINPAGHYYLGIIGLAFPAFLMLNMGFLILWVMIKPRAVLIPILGYLLCYGPIHNYIPLNLKKEVPKDAIKVISYNVWLFAGWETPPGTDNAILSYLRKQNADILCLQEAATNELGKNRVDAVLDPLYQYKDTACIGNCNSLTLYSKFPILARTH
;
A
#
# COMPACT_ATOMS: atom_id res chain seq x y z
N MET A 1 -14.83 26.46 -42.71
CA MET A 1 -14.87 24.99 -42.57
C MET A 1 -13.74 24.45 -41.67
N LEU A 2 -12.45 24.64 -42.00
CA LEU A 2 -11.33 24.12 -41.19
C LEU A 2 -11.33 24.59 -39.72
N LYS A 3 -11.62 25.89 -39.43
CA LYS A 3 -11.71 26.40 -38.06
C LYS A 3 -12.85 25.76 -37.25
N GLN A 4 -13.96 25.46 -37.89
CA GLN A 4 -15.10 24.78 -37.25
C GLN A 4 -14.75 23.30 -36.90
N ILE A 5 -14.10 22.60 -37.85
CA ILE A 5 -13.63 21.22 -37.63
C ILE A 5 -12.62 21.19 -36.46
N LYS A 6 -11.64 22.10 -36.47
CA LYS A 6 -10.66 22.21 -35.37
C LYS A 6 -11.36 22.42 -34.02
N ASN A 7 -12.29 23.38 -33.95
CA ASN A 7 -13.02 23.64 -32.69
C ASN A 7 -13.83 22.43 -32.24
N PHE A 8 -14.53 21.76 -33.16
CA PHE A 8 -15.29 20.56 -32.86
C PHE A 8 -14.37 19.46 -32.28
N THR A 9 -13.24 19.18 -32.92
CA THR A 9 -12.25 18.21 -32.44
C THR A 9 -11.76 18.55 -31.03
N LEU A 10 -11.47 19.81 -30.74
CA LEU A 10 -11.03 20.24 -29.41
C LEU A 10 -12.11 20.01 -28.33
N HIS A 11 -13.39 20.21 -28.66
CA HIS A 11 -14.49 19.93 -27.74
C HIS A 11 -14.66 18.42 -27.49
N VAL A 12 -14.50 17.60 -28.52
CA VAL A 12 -14.54 16.13 -28.38
C VAL A 12 -13.41 15.65 -27.45
N ILE A 13 -12.17 16.15 -27.66
CA ILE A 13 -11.03 15.81 -26.80
C ILE A 13 -11.28 16.28 -25.36
N ALA A 14 -11.81 17.48 -25.17
CA ALA A 14 -12.15 17.98 -23.82
C ALA A 14 -13.22 17.11 -23.14
N GLY A 15 -14.26 16.72 -23.88
CA GLY A 15 -15.29 15.81 -23.39
C GLY A 15 -14.71 14.45 -22.98
N ALA A 16 -13.85 13.86 -23.81
CA ALA A 16 -13.17 12.60 -23.49
C ALA A 16 -12.29 12.73 -22.22
N ASN A 17 -11.57 13.85 -22.06
CA ASN A 17 -10.77 14.10 -20.86
C ASN A 17 -11.66 14.24 -19.61
N ILE A 18 -12.79 14.95 -19.71
CA ILE A 18 -13.75 15.07 -18.58
C ILE A 18 -14.30 13.70 -18.20
N VAL A 19 -14.69 12.87 -19.17
CA VAL A 19 -15.14 11.49 -18.91
C VAL A 19 -14.05 10.68 -18.22
N THR A 20 -12.81 10.79 -18.67
CA THR A 20 -11.65 10.15 -18.01
C THR A 20 -11.51 10.59 -16.56
N ILE A 21 -11.67 11.87 -16.26
CA ILE A 21 -11.60 12.41 -14.90
C ILE A 21 -12.75 11.86 -14.05
N VAL A 22 -13.97 11.82 -14.58
CA VAL A 22 -15.11 11.23 -13.86
C VAL A 22 -14.87 9.76 -13.52
N LEU A 23 -14.37 8.97 -14.49
CA LEU A 23 -14.04 7.57 -14.26
C LEU A 23 -12.89 7.43 -13.25
N MET A 24 -11.87 8.27 -13.34
CA MET A 24 -10.75 8.32 -12.39
C MET A 24 -11.23 8.60 -10.96
N LEU A 25 -12.19 9.52 -10.79
CA LEU A 25 -12.82 9.80 -9.50
C LEU A 25 -13.60 8.58 -8.97
N LEU A 26 -14.47 8.00 -9.79
CA LEU A 26 -15.28 6.83 -9.39
C LEU A 26 -14.40 5.66 -8.96
N VAL A 27 -13.35 5.38 -9.73
CA VAL A 27 -12.41 4.30 -9.46
C VAL A 27 -11.50 4.62 -8.26
N GLY A 28 -11.03 5.86 -8.17
CA GLY A 28 -10.12 6.29 -7.10
C GLY A 28 -10.76 6.31 -5.72
N TYR A 29 -12.07 6.58 -5.64
CA TYR A 29 -12.82 6.57 -4.37
C TYR A 29 -13.64 5.29 -4.15
N SER A 30 -13.38 4.24 -4.92
CA SER A 30 -14.07 2.94 -4.77
C SER A 30 -13.81 2.26 -3.42
N ASP A 31 -12.71 2.59 -2.76
CA ASP A 31 -12.35 2.13 -1.41
C ASP A 31 -13.32 2.58 -0.32
N ARG A 32 -14.10 3.64 -0.58
CA ARG A 32 -15.12 4.16 0.35
C ARG A 32 -16.45 3.41 0.28
N ILE A 33 -16.58 2.49 -0.66
CA ILE A 33 -17.82 1.69 -0.83
C ILE A 33 -17.63 0.38 -0.06
N ASN A 34 -18.63 0.04 0.78
CA ASN A 34 -18.59 -1.20 1.55
C ASN A 34 -18.52 -2.42 0.62
N PRO A 35 -17.46 -3.23 0.65
CA PRO A 35 -17.29 -4.36 -0.23
C PRO A 35 -18.25 -5.53 0.07
N ALA A 36 -18.86 -5.59 1.25
CA ALA A 36 -19.76 -6.68 1.64
C ALA A 36 -20.98 -6.83 0.70
N GLY A 37 -21.46 -5.72 0.14
CA GLY A 37 -22.56 -5.73 -0.84
C GLY A 37 -22.11 -5.56 -2.31
N HIS A 38 -20.85 -5.19 -2.55
CA HIS A 38 -20.37 -4.73 -3.86
C HIS A 38 -18.91 -5.15 -4.11
N TYR A 39 -18.59 -6.44 -3.95
CA TYR A 39 -17.23 -6.97 -4.04
C TYR A 39 -16.52 -6.66 -5.38
N TYR A 40 -17.26 -6.57 -6.50
CA TYR A 40 -16.70 -6.22 -7.80
C TYR A 40 -16.22 -4.77 -7.89
N LEU A 41 -16.72 -3.85 -7.05
CA LEU A 41 -16.23 -2.46 -7.03
C LEU A 41 -14.81 -2.36 -6.44
N GLY A 42 -14.45 -3.26 -5.54
CA GLY A 42 -13.07 -3.37 -5.06
C GLY A 42 -12.08 -3.72 -6.18
N ILE A 43 -12.49 -4.59 -7.11
CA ILE A 43 -11.68 -4.97 -8.28
C ILE A 43 -11.50 -3.78 -9.24
N ILE A 44 -12.54 -2.95 -9.40
CA ILE A 44 -12.49 -1.75 -10.26
C ILE A 44 -11.42 -0.78 -9.76
N GLY A 45 -11.18 -0.70 -8.45
CA GLY A 45 -10.12 0.12 -7.85
C GLY A 45 -8.73 -0.16 -8.42
N LEU A 46 -8.46 -1.39 -8.87
CA LEU A 46 -7.19 -1.75 -9.52
C LEU A 46 -6.95 -1.03 -10.85
N ALA A 47 -8.00 -0.50 -11.48
CA ALA A 47 -7.87 0.27 -12.72
C ALA A 47 -7.45 1.74 -12.49
N PHE A 48 -7.37 2.21 -11.23
CA PHE A 48 -7.01 3.59 -10.91
C PHE A 48 -5.70 4.05 -11.57
N PRO A 49 -4.58 3.29 -11.55
CA PRO A 49 -3.34 3.68 -12.22
C PRO A 49 -3.51 3.92 -13.73
N ALA A 50 -4.34 3.11 -14.39
CA ALA A 50 -4.58 3.25 -15.83
C ALA A 50 -5.27 4.59 -16.15
N PHE A 51 -6.28 4.99 -15.37
CA PHE A 51 -6.93 6.30 -15.53
C PHE A 51 -6.01 7.45 -15.16
N LEU A 52 -5.14 7.28 -14.17
CA LEU A 52 -4.11 8.26 -13.81
C LEU A 52 -3.16 8.51 -15.00
N MET A 53 -2.67 7.44 -15.64
CA MET A 53 -1.80 7.52 -16.82
C MET A 53 -2.53 8.11 -18.02
N LEU A 54 -3.80 7.77 -18.23
CA LEU A 54 -4.61 8.31 -19.32
C LEU A 54 -4.80 9.83 -19.15
N ASN A 55 -5.08 10.28 -17.92
CA ASN A 55 -5.19 11.73 -17.63
C ASN A 55 -3.84 12.45 -17.84
N MET A 56 -2.71 11.80 -17.58
CA MET A 56 -1.37 12.31 -17.91
C MET A 56 -1.19 12.44 -19.42
N GLY A 57 -1.68 11.50 -20.21
CA GLY A 57 -1.69 11.60 -21.66
C GLY A 57 -2.48 12.82 -22.15
N PHE A 58 -3.65 13.09 -21.55
CA PHE A 58 -4.39 14.34 -21.85
C PHE A 58 -3.65 15.59 -21.42
N LEU A 59 -2.95 15.57 -20.28
CA LEU A 59 -2.13 16.70 -19.84
C LEU A 59 -1.07 17.04 -20.89
N ILE A 60 -0.30 16.06 -21.34
CA ILE A 60 0.72 16.23 -22.38
C ILE A 60 0.10 16.74 -23.68
N LEU A 61 -1.01 16.13 -24.09
CA LEU A 61 -1.73 16.52 -25.31
C LEU A 61 -2.17 18.00 -25.26
N TRP A 62 -2.73 18.44 -24.12
CA TRP A 62 -3.15 19.83 -23.96
C TRP A 62 -1.99 20.83 -23.94
N VAL A 63 -0.86 20.45 -23.34
CA VAL A 63 0.36 21.28 -23.40
C VAL A 63 0.77 21.55 -24.86
N MET A 64 0.67 20.52 -25.72
CA MET A 64 1.06 20.61 -27.13
C MET A 64 0.06 21.38 -28.01
N ILE A 65 -1.26 21.19 -27.79
CA ILE A 65 -2.30 21.68 -28.71
C ILE A 65 -2.92 22.99 -28.23
N LYS A 66 -3.25 23.11 -26.94
CA LYS A 66 -3.96 24.24 -26.35
C LYS A 66 -3.58 24.42 -24.87
N PRO A 67 -2.48 25.11 -24.54
CA PRO A 67 -1.96 25.20 -23.16
C PRO A 67 -3.00 25.67 -22.11
N ARG A 68 -3.97 26.49 -22.51
CA ARG A 68 -5.05 26.93 -21.59
C ARG A 68 -5.96 25.80 -21.14
N ALA A 69 -6.08 24.72 -21.92
CA ALA A 69 -6.92 23.56 -21.57
C ALA A 69 -6.23 22.58 -20.61
N VAL A 70 -4.96 22.79 -20.29
CA VAL A 70 -4.19 22.04 -19.27
C VAL A 70 -4.86 22.09 -17.89
N LEU A 71 -5.65 23.12 -17.62
CA LEU A 71 -6.42 23.22 -16.38
C LEU A 71 -7.41 22.07 -16.19
N ILE A 72 -7.90 21.43 -17.27
CA ILE A 72 -8.85 20.31 -17.18
C ILE A 72 -8.20 19.09 -16.49
N PRO A 73 -7.10 18.51 -17.01
CA PRO A 73 -6.48 17.37 -16.34
C PRO A 73 -5.85 17.73 -14.98
N ILE A 74 -5.36 18.96 -14.77
CA ILE A 74 -4.89 19.43 -13.47
C ILE A 74 -6.01 19.39 -12.44
N LEU A 75 -7.22 19.87 -12.80
CA LEU A 75 -8.37 19.78 -11.91
C LEU A 75 -8.70 18.32 -11.56
N GLY A 76 -8.58 17.40 -12.52
CA GLY A 76 -8.73 15.96 -12.28
C GLY A 76 -7.75 15.45 -11.20
N TYR A 77 -6.48 15.83 -11.27
CA TYR A 77 -5.49 15.46 -10.26
C TYR A 77 -5.79 16.06 -8.89
N LEU A 78 -6.22 17.32 -8.84
CA LEU A 78 -6.58 17.99 -7.59
C LEU A 78 -7.78 17.30 -6.91
N LEU A 79 -8.80 16.93 -7.67
CA LEU A 79 -9.97 16.23 -7.17
C LEU A 79 -9.64 14.80 -6.69
N CYS A 80 -8.66 14.15 -7.34
CA CYS A 80 -8.17 12.82 -6.97
C CYS A 80 -6.97 12.84 -6.01
N TYR A 81 -6.65 13.98 -5.40
CA TYR A 81 -5.47 14.10 -4.52
C TYR A 81 -5.42 13.01 -3.44
N GLY A 82 -6.55 12.74 -2.75
CA GLY A 82 -6.62 11.69 -1.73
C GLY A 82 -6.26 10.29 -2.26
N PRO A 83 -6.96 9.78 -3.28
CA PRO A 83 -6.60 8.51 -3.92
C PRO A 83 -5.16 8.46 -4.44
N ILE A 84 -4.67 9.54 -5.05
CA ILE A 84 -3.27 9.61 -5.53
C ILE A 84 -2.30 9.48 -4.37
N HIS A 85 -2.51 10.20 -3.28
CA HIS A 85 -1.66 10.15 -2.09
C HIS A 85 -1.67 8.76 -1.43
N ASN A 86 -2.82 8.07 -1.43
CA ASN A 86 -2.91 6.70 -0.93
C ASN A 86 -2.18 5.70 -1.83
N TYR A 87 -2.24 5.90 -3.15
CA TYR A 87 -1.58 5.04 -4.13
C TYR A 87 -0.07 5.28 -4.23
N ILE A 88 0.36 6.54 -4.16
CA ILE A 88 1.76 6.96 -4.20
C ILE A 88 2.03 7.80 -2.93
N PRO A 89 2.31 7.15 -1.79
CA PRO A 89 2.52 7.85 -0.53
C PRO A 89 3.87 8.57 -0.54
N LEU A 90 3.86 9.85 -0.86
CA LEU A 90 5.03 10.73 -0.76
C LEU A 90 5.16 11.23 0.68
N ASN A 91 5.70 10.39 1.55
CA ASN A 91 5.95 10.74 2.95
C ASN A 91 7.36 11.33 3.10
N LEU A 92 7.44 12.61 3.37
CA LEU A 92 8.70 13.24 3.74
C LEU A 92 9.14 12.71 5.11
N LYS A 93 10.40 12.30 5.21
CA LYS A 93 11.00 11.83 6.45
C LYS A 93 10.95 12.95 7.49
N LYS A 94 10.27 12.70 8.61
CA LYS A 94 10.24 13.62 9.75
C LYS A 94 11.28 13.19 10.78
N GLU A 95 11.75 14.14 11.58
CA GLU A 95 12.56 13.81 12.77
C GLU A 95 11.72 12.97 13.74
N VAL A 96 12.32 11.90 14.22
CA VAL A 96 11.66 11.00 15.16
C VAL A 96 11.85 11.57 16.58
N PRO A 97 10.78 11.79 17.36
CA PRO A 97 10.89 12.19 18.76
C PRO A 97 11.75 11.20 19.55
N LYS A 98 12.47 11.70 20.56
CA LYS A 98 13.39 10.86 21.37
C LYS A 98 12.69 9.70 22.08
N ASP A 99 11.41 9.90 22.45
CA ASP A 99 10.59 8.93 23.20
C ASP A 99 9.63 8.16 22.31
N ALA A 100 9.85 8.15 20.99
CA ALA A 100 8.98 7.46 20.06
C ALA A 100 9.13 5.93 20.15
N ILE A 101 8.02 5.23 20.27
CA ILE A 101 7.96 3.77 20.20
C ILE A 101 8.08 3.33 18.75
N LYS A 102 9.03 2.48 18.44
CA LYS A 102 9.23 1.92 17.10
C LYS A 102 8.40 0.66 16.95
N VAL A 103 7.39 0.72 16.07
CA VAL A 103 6.54 -0.42 15.72
C VAL A 103 6.84 -0.85 14.29
N ILE A 104 7.00 -2.16 14.08
CA ILE A 104 7.10 -2.76 12.74
C ILE A 104 5.92 -3.69 12.53
N SER A 105 5.20 -3.49 11.44
CA SER A 105 4.21 -4.43 10.91
C SER A 105 4.77 -5.02 9.62
N TYR A 106 4.92 -6.35 9.58
CA TYR A 106 5.58 -7.02 8.47
C TYR A 106 5.00 -8.40 8.20
N ASN A 107 4.58 -8.65 6.97
CA ASN A 107 4.27 -10.00 6.50
C ASN A 107 5.59 -10.72 6.22
N VAL A 108 5.92 -11.70 7.03
CA VAL A 108 7.21 -12.41 6.98
C VAL A 108 7.19 -13.65 6.09
N TRP A 109 6.05 -13.95 5.48
CA TRP A 109 5.92 -15.04 4.50
C TRP A 109 6.59 -16.34 5.00
N LEU A 110 6.15 -16.82 6.17
CA LEU A 110 6.70 -18.00 6.85
C LEU A 110 8.23 -17.93 7.04
N PHE A 111 8.77 -16.71 7.20
CA PHE A 111 10.20 -16.37 7.26
C PHE A 111 11.00 -16.83 6.03
N ALA A 112 10.35 -17.07 4.89
CA ALA A 112 10.94 -17.64 3.68
C ALA A 112 11.81 -18.88 4.01
N GLY A 113 11.28 -19.77 4.86
CA GLY A 113 12.04 -20.92 5.40
C GLY A 113 12.56 -21.85 4.31
N TRP A 114 11.77 -22.08 3.26
CA TRP A 114 12.14 -22.91 2.11
C TRP A 114 13.27 -22.32 1.25
N GLU A 115 13.51 -21.00 1.32
CA GLU A 115 14.61 -20.33 0.61
C GLU A 115 15.88 -20.23 1.48
N THR A 116 15.80 -20.67 2.75
CA THR A 116 16.89 -20.53 3.73
C THR A 116 17.55 -21.88 4.01
N PRO A 117 18.70 -22.19 3.44
CA PRO A 117 19.39 -23.46 3.68
C PRO A 117 19.70 -23.68 5.18
N PRO A 118 19.73 -24.93 5.65
CA PRO A 118 20.17 -25.24 7.01
C PRO A 118 21.57 -24.67 7.31
N GLY A 119 21.73 -24.05 8.47
CA GLY A 119 23.01 -23.48 8.91
C GLY A 119 23.35 -22.11 8.33
N THR A 120 22.49 -21.53 7.48
CA THR A 120 22.68 -20.16 6.96
C THR A 120 21.84 -19.15 7.73
N ASP A 121 22.26 -17.88 7.74
CA ASP A 121 21.48 -16.80 8.34
C ASP A 121 20.23 -16.51 7.52
N ASN A 122 19.09 -16.39 8.20
CA ASN A 122 17.83 -15.97 7.56
C ASN A 122 17.81 -14.44 7.42
N ALA A 123 17.60 -13.95 6.20
CA ALA A 123 17.64 -12.53 5.89
C ALA A 123 16.54 -11.73 6.64
N ILE A 124 15.33 -12.31 6.79
CA ILE A 124 14.20 -11.66 7.50
C ILE A 124 14.53 -11.54 8.99
N LEU A 125 15.00 -12.59 9.64
CA LEU A 125 15.40 -12.55 11.05
C LEU A 125 16.56 -11.58 11.29
N SER A 126 17.55 -11.56 10.42
CA SER A 126 18.67 -10.62 10.47
C SER A 126 18.20 -9.18 10.34
N TYR A 127 17.23 -8.91 9.44
CA TYR A 127 16.60 -7.61 9.30
C TYR A 127 15.85 -7.20 10.57
N LEU A 128 14.98 -8.07 11.10
CA LEU A 128 14.19 -7.80 12.31
C LEU A 128 15.12 -7.51 13.51
N ARG A 129 16.16 -8.31 13.70
CA ARG A 129 17.18 -8.09 14.72
C ARG A 129 17.88 -6.74 14.58
N LYS A 130 18.28 -6.39 13.35
CA LYS A 130 18.95 -5.10 13.06
C LYS A 130 18.02 -3.90 13.32
N GLN A 131 16.72 -4.05 13.01
CA GLN A 131 15.75 -2.99 13.25
C GLN A 131 15.50 -2.72 14.72
N ASN A 132 15.65 -3.72 15.59
CA ASN A 132 15.49 -3.63 17.04
C ASN A 132 14.28 -2.79 17.45
N ALA A 133 13.11 -3.06 16.82
CA ALA A 133 11.88 -2.35 17.11
C ALA A 133 11.40 -2.64 18.55
N ASP A 134 10.53 -1.81 19.06
CA ASP A 134 9.97 -2.00 20.40
C ASP A 134 8.78 -2.98 20.36
N ILE A 135 8.07 -2.98 19.24
CA ILE A 135 6.96 -3.90 18.97
C ILE A 135 7.07 -4.42 17.52
N LEU A 136 6.92 -5.74 17.35
CA LEU A 136 6.81 -6.39 16.06
C LEU A 136 5.40 -7.01 15.91
N CYS A 137 4.69 -6.64 14.87
CA CYS A 137 3.42 -7.26 14.45
C CYS A 137 3.69 -8.05 13.17
N LEU A 138 3.89 -9.36 13.29
CA LEU A 138 4.27 -10.23 12.20
C LEU A 138 3.05 -10.98 11.65
N GLN A 139 2.81 -10.90 10.36
CA GLN A 139 1.82 -11.68 9.63
C GLN A 139 2.49 -12.86 8.93
N GLU A 140 1.78 -13.95 8.74
CA GLU A 140 2.29 -15.21 8.20
C GLU A 140 3.54 -15.68 8.95
N ALA A 141 3.51 -15.57 10.27
CA ALA A 141 4.65 -15.84 11.14
C ALA A 141 4.72 -17.29 11.65
N ALA A 142 4.10 -18.23 10.93
CA ALA A 142 4.25 -19.64 11.26
C ALA A 142 5.69 -20.10 11.03
N THR A 143 6.20 -20.92 11.93
CA THR A 143 7.62 -21.30 11.99
C THR A 143 7.93 -22.67 11.41
N ASN A 144 6.94 -23.33 10.78
CA ASN A 144 7.06 -24.70 10.28
C ASN A 144 8.20 -24.86 9.27
N GLU A 145 8.33 -23.89 8.36
CA GLU A 145 9.29 -23.95 7.25
C GLU A 145 10.72 -23.64 7.69
N LEU A 146 10.90 -22.63 8.55
CA LEU A 146 12.23 -22.25 9.03
C LEU A 146 12.68 -23.04 10.28
N GLY A 147 11.71 -23.50 11.06
CA GLY A 147 11.91 -24.14 12.35
C GLY A 147 11.81 -23.16 13.54
N LYS A 148 10.95 -23.52 14.51
CA LYS A 148 10.65 -22.70 15.68
C LYS A 148 11.93 -22.32 16.44
N ASN A 149 12.84 -23.25 16.67
CA ASN A 149 14.06 -23.01 17.44
C ASN A 149 14.96 -21.94 16.81
N ARG A 150 14.96 -21.82 15.48
CA ARG A 150 15.76 -20.80 14.77
C ARG A 150 15.13 -19.41 14.96
N VAL A 151 13.81 -19.31 14.91
CA VAL A 151 13.10 -18.04 15.12
C VAL A 151 13.24 -17.60 16.56
N ASP A 152 12.97 -18.49 17.52
CA ASP A 152 13.02 -18.20 18.94
C ASP A 152 14.45 -17.82 19.38
N ALA A 153 15.49 -18.49 18.86
CA ALA A 153 16.89 -18.16 19.18
C ALA A 153 17.30 -16.72 18.80
N VAL A 154 16.63 -16.14 17.80
CA VAL A 154 16.91 -14.77 17.34
C VAL A 154 16.01 -13.73 18.01
N LEU A 155 14.71 -14.04 18.16
CA LEU A 155 13.72 -13.05 18.61
C LEU A 155 13.48 -13.07 20.12
N ASP A 156 13.46 -14.23 20.78
CA ASP A 156 13.18 -14.32 22.22
C ASP A 156 14.20 -13.54 23.09
N PRO A 157 15.51 -13.47 22.75
CA PRO A 157 16.44 -12.62 23.51
C PRO A 157 16.16 -11.12 23.43
N LEU A 158 15.42 -10.69 22.40
CA LEU A 158 15.11 -9.27 22.15
C LEU A 158 13.76 -8.85 22.73
N TYR A 159 12.84 -9.79 22.90
CA TYR A 159 11.44 -9.52 23.27
C TYR A 159 11.01 -10.39 24.45
N GLN A 160 10.68 -9.73 25.56
CA GLN A 160 10.22 -10.42 26.79
C GLN A 160 8.78 -10.93 26.67
N TYR A 161 7.98 -10.32 25.82
CA TYR A 161 6.56 -10.63 25.69
C TYR A 161 6.24 -11.04 24.26
N LYS A 162 5.53 -12.17 24.15
CA LYS A 162 5.12 -12.75 22.87
C LYS A 162 3.68 -13.19 22.95
N ASP A 163 2.92 -12.90 21.94
CA ASP A 163 1.57 -13.41 21.76
C ASP A 163 1.37 -13.91 20.34
N THR A 164 0.72 -15.06 20.18
CA THR A 164 0.48 -15.67 18.88
C THR A 164 -0.98 -16.04 18.75
N ALA A 165 -1.63 -15.51 17.73
CA ALA A 165 -2.97 -15.91 17.31
C ALA A 165 -2.85 -16.78 16.05
N CYS A 166 -3.41 -17.99 16.12
CA CYS A 166 -3.47 -18.91 14.99
C CYS A 166 -4.93 -19.06 14.56
N ILE A 167 -5.22 -18.80 13.29
CA ILE A 167 -6.55 -18.98 12.70
C ILE A 167 -6.45 -20.08 11.65
N GLY A 168 -7.11 -21.22 11.90
CA GLY A 168 -7.13 -22.37 10.99
C GLY A 168 -5.79 -23.12 10.88
N ASN A 169 -5.44 -23.59 9.67
CA ASN A 169 -4.22 -24.36 9.40
C ASN A 169 -2.97 -23.46 9.27
N CYS A 170 -2.85 -22.47 10.17
CA CYS A 170 -1.58 -21.85 10.57
C CYS A 170 -0.89 -20.83 9.67
N ASN A 171 -1.60 -19.83 9.17
CA ASN A 171 -0.93 -18.56 8.98
C ASN A 171 -1.06 -17.76 10.29
N SER A 172 -0.04 -17.81 11.15
CA SER A 172 -0.11 -17.18 12.47
C SER A 172 0.16 -15.67 12.38
N LEU A 173 -0.58 -14.93 13.20
CA LEU A 173 -0.22 -13.56 13.58
C LEU A 173 0.59 -13.63 14.86
N THR A 174 1.79 -13.07 14.89
CA THR A 174 2.62 -13.08 16.11
C THR A 174 3.03 -11.66 16.46
N LEU A 175 2.74 -11.31 17.71
CA LEU A 175 3.19 -10.07 18.33
C LEU A 175 4.40 -10.36 19.21
N TYR A 176 5.49 -9.63 19.01
CA TYR A 176 6.62 -9.56 19.92
C TYR A 176 6.69 -8.16 20.49
N SER A 177 6.92 -8.04 21.81
CA SER A 177 6.97 -6.75 22.49
C SER A 177 8.05 -6.71 23.57
N LYS A 178 8.73 -5.56 23.70
CA LYS A 178 9.57 -5.26 24.86
C LYS A 178 8.73 -4.84 26.08
N PHE A 179 7.47 -4.47 25.86
CA PHE A 179 6.53 -4.02 26.89
C PHE A 179 5.50 -5.10 27.25
N PRO A 180 4.98 -5.10 28.48
CA PRO A 180 3.97 -6.06 28.92
C PRO A 180 2.70 -6.03 28.04
N ILE A 181 2.18 -7.21 27.71
CA ILE A 181 0.88 -7.38 27.06
C ILE A 181 -0.15 -7.50 28.17
N LEU A 182 -0.98 -6.48 28.36
CA LEU A 182 -1.90 -6.38 29.50
C LEU A 182 -3.24 -7.09 29.28
N ALA A 183 -3.69 -7.18 28.04
CA ALA A 183 -4.96 -7.82 27.70
C ALA A 183 -4.92 -8.40 26.29
N ARG A 184 -5.72 -9.45 26.08
CA ARG A 184 -5.97 -10.07 24.79
C ARG A 184 -7.49 -10.09 24.59
N THR A 185 -7.96 -9.54 23.46
CA THR A 185 -9.36 -9.68 23.01
C THR A 185 -9.38 -10.51 21.73
N HIS A 186 -10.21 -11.57 21.74
CA HIS A 186 -10.45 -12.43 20.57
C HIS A 186 -11.75 -12.06 19.89
#